data_8453052a869d679f4f89537e2b15274f
#
_entry.id   8453052a869d679f4f89537e2b15274f
#
_cell.length_a   1.000
_cell.length_b   1.000
_cell.length_c   1.000
_cell.angle_alpha   90.00
_cell.angle_beta   90.00
_cell.angle_gamma   90.00
#
_symmetry.space_group_name_H-M   'P 1'
#
loop_
_entity.id
_entity.type
_entity.pdbx_description
1 polymer ?
#
loop_
_entity_poly.entity_id
_entity_poly.type
_entity_poly.pdbx_seq_one_letter_code
_entity_poly.pdbx_strand_id
1 'polypeptide(L)' 'MEPAKHIIYALGGPSEVSRITGAHRTRVSNWMRRKEDGGTGGLIPFRYAPALLAAAKERAVELSADDFLPQPETAA' A
#
# COMPACT_ATOMS: atom_id res chain seq x y z
N MET A 1 -1.62 -8.60 2.56
CA MET A 1 -1.22 -9.16 1.26
C MET A 1 -0.27 -8.22 0.54
N GLU A 2 0.62 -8.77 -0.21
CA GLU A 2 1.54 -7.99 -1.00
C GLU A 2 0.87 -7.45 -2.27
N PRO A 3 1.24 -6.28 -2.76
CA PRO A 3 2.32 -5.42 -2.26
C PRO A 3 1.88 -4.47 -1.13
N ALA A 4 0.57 -4.34 -0.87
CA ALA A 4 0.09 -3.35 0.08
C ALA A 4 0.72 -3.50 1.46
N LYS A 5 0.78 -4.73 1.97
CA LYS A 5 1.35 -4.96 3.29
C LYS A 5 2.79 -4.50 3.38
N HIS A 6 3.59 -4.82 2.36
CA HIS A 6 4.98 -4.41 2.31
C HIS A 6 5.12 -2.88 2.34
N ILE A 7 4.34 -2.21 1.50
CA ILE A 7 4.39 -0.75 1.40
C ILE A 7 3.95 -0.09 2.71
N ILE A 8 2.84 -0.56 3.26
CA ILE A 8 2.27 0.04 4.46
C ILE A 8 3.23 -0.08 5.64
N TYR A 9 3.80 -1.26 5.86
CA TYR A 9 4.70 -1.43 6.99
C TYR A 9 6.07 -0.82 6.76
N ALA A 10 6.49 -0.69 5.52
CA ALA A 10 7.72 0.03 5.21
C ALA A 10 7.61 1.50 5.57
N LEU A 11 6.39 2.06 5.51
CA LEU A 11 6.15 3.47 5.82
C LEU A 11 5.72 3.71 7.27
N GLY A 12 5.69 2.67 8.09
CA GLY A 12 5.40 2.85 9.51
C GLY A 12 4.08 2.26 9.99
N GLY A 13 3.36 1.57 9.13
CA GLY A 13 2.11 0.89 9.51
C GLY A 13 0.86 1.63 9.07
N PRO A 14 -0.31 1.01 9.29
CA PRO A 14 -1.58 1.57 8.82
C PRO A 14 -1.89 2.97 9.31
N SER A 15 -1.58 3.27 10.57
CA SER A 15 -1.87 4.60 11.12
C SER A 15 -1.05 5.68 10.41
N GLU A 16 0.21 5.39 10.12
CA GLU A 16 1.08 6.33 9.44
C GLU A 16 0.63 6.54 8.00
N VAL A 17 0.25 5.47 7.32
CA VAL A 17 -0.24 5.56 5.95
C VAL A 17 -1.56 6.33 5.92
N SER A 18 -2.42 6.13 6.92
CA SER A 18 -3.65 6.91 7.04
C SER A 18 -3.35 8.40 7.11
N ARG A 19 -2.36 8.77 7.89
CA ARG A 19 -1.98 10.17 8.04
C ARG A 19 -1.40 10.75 6.74
N ILE A 20 -0.61 9.95 6.04
CA ILE A 20 0.00 10.38 4.78
C ILE A 20 -1.03 10.59 3.69
N THR A 21 -1.98 9.67 3.58
CA THR A 21 -2.94 9.67 2.46
C THR A 21 -4.22 10.39 2.76
N GLY A 22 -4.55 10.58 4.03
CA GLY A 22 -5.85 11.09 4.43
C GLY A 22 -6.95 10.05 4.42
N ALA A 23 -6.64 8.82 4.05
CA ALA A 23 -7.62 7.73 4.07
C ALA A 23 -7.75 7.19 5.49
N HIS A 24 -8.98 6.84 5.87
CA HIS A 24 -9.21 6.29 7.21
C HIS A 24 -8.46 4.97 7.40
N ARG A 25 -8.04 4.70 8.64
CA ARG A 25 -7.28 3.48 8.94
C ARG A 25 -8.00 2.21 8.50
N THR A 26 -9.32 2.19 8.61
CA THR A 26 -10.10 1.04 8.16
C THR A 26 -9.91 0.80 6.67
N ARG A 27 -9.88 1.88 5.89
CA ARG A 27 -9.66 1.78 4.46
C ARG A 27 -8.26 1.27 4.15
N VAL A 28 -7.27 1.77 4.89
CA VAL A 28 -5.88 1.32 4.72
C VAL A 28 -5.78 -0.17 5.03
N SER A 29 -6.42 -0.61 6.10
CA SER A 29 -6.43 -2.03 6.45
C SER A 29 -7.08 -2.88 5.36
N ASN A 30 -8.12 -2.37 4.72
CA ASN A 30 -8.80 -3.09 3.66
C ASN A 30 -7.88 -3.33 2.46
N TRP A 31 -6.89 -2.49 2.24
CA TRP A 31 -5.95 -2.70 1.14
C TRP A 31 -5.10 -3.94 1.35
N MET A 32 -4.99 -4.42 2.60
CA MET A 32 -4.23 -5.61 2.91
C MET A 32 -5.10 -6.87 2.99
N ARG A 33 -6.42 -6.71 2.89
CA ARG A 33 -7.35 -7.84 3.01
C ARG A 33 -7.60 -8.47 1.66
N ARG A 34 -7.94 -9.77 1.68
CA ARG A 34 -8.28 -10.46 0.46
C ARG A 34 -9.60 -9.90 -0.09
N LYS A 35 -9.79 -10.01 -1.40
CA LYS A 35 -11.02 -9.53 -2.03
C LYS A 35 -12.25 -10.21 -1.46
N GLU A 36 -12.15 -11.49 -1.16
CA GLU A 36 -13.26 -12.26 -0.59
C GLU A 36 -13.63 -11.81 0.81
N ASP A 37 -12.74 -11.09 1.47
CA ASP A 37 -12.99 -10.52 2.80
C ASP A 37 -13.36 -9.05 2.74
N GLY A 38 -13.68 -8.55 1.56
CA GLY A 38 -14.06 -7.16 1.37
C GLY A 38 -12.90 -6.20 1.14
N GLY A 39 -11.70 -6.73 0.94
CA GLY A 39 -10.53 -5.90 0.70
C GLY A 39 -10.20 -5.75 -0.77
N THR A 40 -9.04 -5.18 -1.06
CA THR A 40 -8.58 -4.96 -2.42
C THR A 40 -7.67 -6.07 -2.95
N GLY A 41 -7.42 -7.08 -2.15
CA GLY A 41 -6.52 -8.14 -2.56
C GLY A 41 -5.06 -7.77 -2.51
N GLY A 42 -4.72 -6.80 -1.69
CA GLY A 42 -3.33 -6.36 -1.53
C GLY A 42 -2.94 -5.21 -2.45
N LEU A 43 -3.92 -4.57 -3.07
CA LEU A 43 -3.65 -3.44 -3.95
C LEU A 43 -4.02 -2.12 -3.30
N ILE A 44 -3.13 -1.14 -3.38
CA ILE A 44 -3.41 0.21 -2.93
C ILE A 44 -3.94 0.98 -4.13
N PRO A 45 -5.05 1.73 -3.97
CA PRO A 45 -5.55 2.53 -5.09
C PRO A 45 -4.46 3.44 -5.64
N PHE A 46 -4.30 3.45 -6.95
CA PHE A 46 -3.18 4.15 -7.58
C PHE A 46 -3.19 5.65 -7.32
N ARG A 47 -4.35 6.21 -7.05
CA ARG A 47 -4.44 7.65 -6.75
C ARG A 47 -3.65 8.06 -5.52
N TYR A 48 -3.34 7.11 -4.62
CA TYR A 48 -2.55 7.39 -3.43
C TYR A 48 -1.05 7.19 -3.65
N ALA A 49 -0.67 6.65 -4.81
CA ALA A 49 0.74 6.37 -5.07
C ALA A 49 1.63 7.61 -4.98
N PRO A 50 1.25 8.76 -5.56
CA PRO A 50 2.12 9.94 -5.46
C PRO A 50 2.43 10.34 -4.02
N ALA A 51 1.41 10.32 -3.15
CA ALA A 51 1.60 10.70 -1.76
C ALA A 51 2.51 9.71 -1.03
N LEU A 52 2.31 8.42 -1.29
CA LEU A 52 3.11 7.39 -0.63
C LEU A 52 4.54 7.37 -1.15
N LEU A 53 4.73 7.62 -2.43
CA LEU A 53 6.07 7.70 -2.99
C LEU A 53 6.83 8.91 -2.44
N ALA A 54 6.15 10.04 -2.30
CA ALA A 54 6.77 11.22 -1.70
C ALA A 54 7.16 10.97 -0.25
N ALA A 55 6.28 10.31 0.50
CA ALA A 55 6.57 9.99 1.89
C ALA A 55 7.74 9.01 2.01
N ALA A 56 7.81 8.04 1.11
CA ALA A 56 8.91 7.09 1.10
C ALA A 56 10.23 7.80 0.85
N LYS A 57 10.24 8.75 -0.07
CA LYS A 57 11.44 9.50 -0.37
C LYS A 57 11.91 10.29 0.84
N GLU A 58 10.99 10.91 1.56
CA GLU A 58 11.33 11.67 2.76
C GLU A 58 11.90 10.79 3.85
N ARG A 59 11.47 9.52 3.90
CA ARG A 59 11.88 8.58 4.94
C ARG A 59 13.01 7.66 4.51
N ALA A 60 13.57 7.92 3.33
CA ALA A 60 14.63 7.09 2.75
C ALA A 60 14.20 5.62 2.60
N VAL A 61 12.92 5.42 2.31
CA VAL A 61 12.37 4.10 2.03
C VAL A 61 12.36 3.89 0.52
N GLU A 62 12.87 2.76 0.06
CA GLU A 62 12.90 2.48 -1.37
C GLU A 62 11.56 1.98 -1.86
N LEU A 63 10.84 2.83 -2.57
CA LEU A 63 9.60 2.47 -3.23
C LEU A 63 9.60 3.05 -4.63
N SER A 64 8.96 2.34 -5.54
CA SER A 64 8.78 2.82 -6.91
C SER A 64 7.33 2.63 -7.31
N ALA A 65 6.94 3.24 -8.44
CA ALA A 65 5.58 3.09 -8.94
C ALA A 65 5.25 1.63 -9.21
N ASP A 66 6.24 0.83 -9.61
CA ASP A 66 6.04 -0.58 -9.88
C ASP A 66 5.61 -1.37 -8.65
N ASP A 67 5.97 -0.91 -7.45
CA ASP A 67 5.58 -1.58 -6.22
C ASP A 67 4.08 -1.50 -5.97
N PHE A 68 3.39 -0.60 -6.64
CA PHE A 68 1.96 -0.43 -6.50
C PHE A 68 1.16 -1.25 -7.51
N LEU A 69 1.82 -1.88 -8.46
CA LEU A 69 1.17 -2.69 -9.48
C LEU A 69 0.95 -4.11 -8.97
N PRO A 70 -0.07 -4.80 -9.47
CA PRO A 70 -0.26 -6.20 -9.12
C PRO A 70 0.99 -6.99 -9.48
N GLN A 71 1.46 -7.82 -8.56
CA GLN A 71 2.61 -8.65 -8.83
C GLN A 71 2.18 -9.82 -9.70
N PRO A 72 2.97 -10.16 -10.73
CA PRO A 72 2.63 -11.30 -11.57
C PRO A 72 2.72 -12.60 -10.76
N GLU A 73 1.90 -13.56 -11.15
CA GLU A 73 1.96 -14.88 -10.54
C GLU A 73 3.25 -15.53 -10.94
N THR A 74 4.13 -15.75 -9.99
CA THR A 74 5.43 -16.32 -10.29
C THR A 74 5.35 -17.81 -10.55
N ALA A 75 4.26 -18.41 -10.14
CA ALA A 75 4.07 -19.83 -10.40
C ALA A 75 3.86 -20.15 -11.86
N ALA A 76 3.64 -19.15 -12.63
CA ALA A 76 3.46 -19.34 -14.04
C ALA A 76 4.70 -19.98 -14.65
#